data_427b120d8f778fc6a0734529aeb30457
#
_entry.id   427b120d8f778fc6a0734529aeb30457
#
_cell.length_a   1.000
_cell.length_b   1.000
_cell.length_c   1.000
_cell.angle_alpha   90.00
_cell.angle_beta   90.00
_cell.angle_gamma   90.00
#
_symmetry.space_group_name_H-M   'P 1'
#
loop_
_entity.id
_entity.type
_entity.pdbx_description
1 polymer ?
#
loop_
_entity_poly.entity_id
_entity_poly.type
_entity_poly.pdbx_seq_one_letter_code
_entity_poly.pdbx_strand_id
1 'polypeptide(L)'
;MRTYQLMQDIDQIPRTPRAIALGVFDGVHIGHRAVISRAVGMEGTSPAVFTFSQTPWELPKNDAWELVSAQGKLAAMASLGVAEIFEADFEQIRGLSPEEFVRVILHETLHARRVCCGFNYRFGKNCAGDADMLVNLCAQYDIEAIVVGAILVDGEPVSASRIRRYIEQGEVQEAARMLGRPFTIDFEVVGGQHLGRLLGTPTINQPLPPHFVRPRFGVYASSVEVDGKVTHGVTNIGVRPTVGSDAPLAETWIPLFSGNLYGKNVPVSLVSFLRPETKFHSIDDLQKQIIKDEKVARRAVMGDAAEGLRAILFDFDDTLQNRPQAFLKYCDFFLDKYFPSLSPAAKQERAQEMLRRNNGGYVNYIDYFLTLMEDWKWTSAPPVGDIYREFQFRFPEYSALFDDTFSVLTELRHKGYLLGIITNGPSVLQNRKLDVSGLRPFVDIAVVSGDEWIHKPDPEIFRRTAARLGVACQSCMYVGDHPVNDIQGALNAGMRPVYINAYGRDIHPENVTEIRSLTELLDII
;
A
#
# COMPACT_ATOMS: atom_id res chain seq x y z
N MET A 1 1.93 -26.91 8.67
CA MET A 1 0.90 -27.08 9.71
C MET A 1 -0.17 -28.03 9.20
N ARG A 2 -0.63 -28.97 10.02
CA ARG A 2 -1.70 -29.92 9.66
C ARG A 2 -2.93 -29.63 10.52
N THR A 3 -4.11 -29.69 9.94
CA THR A 3 -5.38 -29.54 10.67
C THR A 3 -6.15 -30.84 10.63
N TYR A 4 -6.64 -31.30 11.77
CA TYR A 4 -7.45 -32.50 11.96
C TYR A 4 -8.81 -32.12 12.50
N GLN A 5 -9.88 -32.66 11.90
CA GLN A 5 -11.22 -32.64 12.49
C GLN A 5 -11.29 -33.80 13.50
N LEU A 6 -11.22 -33.49 14.80
CA LEU A 6 -10.85 -34.43 15.86
C LEU A 6 -11.54 -35.78 15.78
N MET A 7 -12.86 -35.81 15.63
CA MET A 7 -13.63 -37.07 15.63
C MET A 7 -13.74 -37.74 14.25
N GLN A 8 -13.50 -36.97 13.17
CA GLN A 8 -13.56 -37.50 11.81
C GLN A 8 -12.22 -38.12 11.39
N ASP A 9 -11.12 -37.55 11.87
CA ASP A 9 -9.76 -37.93 11.50
C ASP A 9 -9.06 -38.74 12.59
N ILE A 10 -9.77 -39.26 13.59
CA ILE A 10 -9.20 -39.90 14.78
C ILE A 10 -8.20 -41.03 14.44
N ASP A 11 -8.49 -41.81 13.44
CA ASP A 11 -7.63 -42.91 12.99
C ASP A 11 -6.39 -42.44 12.22
N GLN A 12 -6.37 -41.19 11.77
CA GLN A 12 -5.27 -40.54 11.03
C GLN A 12 -4.32 -39.79 11.96
N ILE A 13 -4.70 -39.58 13.23
CA ILE A 13 -3.89 -38.85 14.21
C ILE A 13 -2.67 -39.71 14.60
N PRO A 14 -1.43 -39.28 14.27
CA PRO A 14 -0.24 -40.05 14.61
C PRO A 14 -0.07 -40.15 16.14
N ARG A 15 0.44 -41.29 16.61
CA ARG A 15 0.78 -41.50 18.02
C ARG A 15 2.12 -40.81 18.38
N THR A 16 2.14 -39.47 18.31
CA THR A 16 3.31 -38.67 18.65
C THR A 16 3.07 -37.87 19.93
N PRO A 17 4.09 -37.72 20.80
CA PRO A 17 3.96 -36.85 21.98
C PRO A 17 3.69 -35.42 21.56
N ARG A 18 2.75 -34.74 22.26
CA ARG A 18 2.34 -33.36 21.93
C ARG A 18 2.40 -32.44 23.13
N ALA A 19 2.74 -31.18 22.85
CA ALA A 19 2.48 -30.06 23.73
C ALA A 19 1.30 -29.25 23.13
N ILE A 20 0.20 -29.13 23.87
CA ILE A 20 -1.10 -28.69 23.33
C ILE A 20 -1.55 -27.40 24.02
N ALA A 21 -1.77 -26.34 23.26
CA ALA A 21 -2.47 -25.16 23.75
C ALA A 21 -3.99 -25.36 23.66
N LEU A 22 -4.70 -25.11 24.75
CA LEU A 22 -6.14 -25.31 24.87
C LEU A 22 -6.88 -23.98 24.86
N GLY A 23 -7.85 -23.79 23.95
CA GLY A 23 -8.66 -22.59 23.91
C GLY A 23 -9.47 -22.40 22.62
N VAL A 24 -10.38 -21.44 22.61
CA VAL A 24 -11.15 -21.03 21.42
C VAL A 24 -10.26 -20.24 20.45
N PHE A 25 -9.33 -19.47 20.99
CA PHE A 25 -8.35 -18.66 20.27
C PHE A 25 -8.95 -17.69 19.24
N ASP A 26 -10.13 -17.13 19.51
CA ASP A 26 -10.68 -16.07 18.69
C ASP A 26 -9.74 -14.85 18.69
N GLY A 27 -9.44 -14.35 17.50
CA GLY A 27 -8.52 -13.22 17.30
C GLY A 27 -7.03 -13.53 17.52
N VAL A 28 -6.64 -14.67 18.11
CA VAL A 28 -5.24 -15.03 18.41
C VAL A 28 -4.47 -13.84 19.02
N HIS A 29 -5.10 -13.17 20.01
CA HIS A 29 -4.56 -11.98 20.67
C HIS A 29 -3.33 -12.29 21.56
N ILE A 30 -2.64 -11.28 22.09
CA ILE A 30 -1.38 -11.47 22.83
C ILE A 30 -1.51 -12.44 24.02
N GLY A 31 -2.66 -12.49 24.70
CA GLY A 31 -2.93 -13.50 25.71
C GLY A 31 -2.99 -14.93 25.15
N HIS A 32 -3.64 -15.12 24.00
CA HIS A 32 -3.65 -16.40 23.28
C HIS A 32 -2.25 -16.79 22.79
N ARG A 33 -1.50 -15.84 22.27
CA ARG A 33 -0.11 -16.05 21.83
C ARG A 33 0.77 -16.52 22.98
N ALA A 34 0.59 -15.96 24.19
CA ALA A 34 1.33 -16.39 25.37
C ALA A 34 1.05 -17.85 25.74
N VAL A 35 -0.20 -18.31 25.64
CA VAL A 35 -0.58 -19.72 25.84
C VAL A 35 0.04 -20.63 24.77
N ILE A 36 -0.11 -20.27 23.49
CA ILE A 36 0.41 -21.05 22.35
C ILE A 36 1.94 -21.15 22.43
N SER A 37 2.65 -20.07 22.77
CA SER A 37 4.11 -20.07 22.87
C SER A 37 4.64 -21.04 23.95
N ARG A 38 3.86 -21.32 25.00
CA ARG A 38 4.23 -22.32 26.02
C ARG A 38 4.14 -23.75 25.49
N ALA A 39 3.24 -24.00 24.55
CA ALA A 39 3.16 -25.30 23.88
C ALA A 39 4.27 -25.48 22.84
N VAL A 40 4.61 -24.42 22.09
CA VAL A 40 5.65 -24.48 21.04
C VAL A 40 7.06 -24.73 21.61
N GLY A 41 7.35 -24.30 22.84
CA GLY A 41 8.70 -24.35 23.41
C GLY A 41 9.13 -25.68 24.06
N MET A 42 8.38 -26.79 23.92
CA MET A 42 8.73 -28.07 24.55
C MET A 42 9.47 -29.01 23.60
N GLU A 43 10.74 -29.29 23.90
CA GLU A 43 11.55 -30.25 23.13
C GLU A 43 10.96 -31.67 23.16
N GLY A 44 11.14 -32.40 22.06
CA GLY A 44 10.66 -33.78 21.93
C GLY A 44 9.16 -33.95 21.76
N THR A 45 8.40 -32.86 21.55
CA THR A 45 6.96 -32.88 21.32
C THR A 45 6.58 -32.14 20.05
N SER A 46 5.45 -32.51 19.44
CA SER A 46 4.82 -31.75 18.35
C SER A 46 3.99 -30.60 18.96
N PRO A 47 4.27 -29.34 18.61
CA PRO A 47 3.49 -28.20 19.10
C PRO A 47 2.11 -28.18 18.45
N ALA A 48 1.08 -28.23 19.27
CA ALA A 48 -0.30 -28.38 18.83
C ALA A 48 -1.25 -27.35 19.49
N VAL A 49 -2.36 -27.12 18.81
CA VAL A 49 -3.50 -26.35 19.33
C VAL A 49 -4.73 -27.24 19.31
N PHE A 50 -5.49 -27.22 20.42
CA PHE A 50 -6.85 -27.74 20.49
C PHE A 50 -7.82 -26.58 20.52
N THR A 51 -8.73 -26.53 19.55
CA THR A 51 -9.73 -25.47 19.38
C THR A 51 -11.04 -26.03 18.86
N PHE A 52 -12.02 -25.17 18.61
CA PHE A 52 -13.32 -25.58 18.08
C PHE A 52 -13.46 -25.09 16.64
N SER A 53 -14.12 -25.93 15.81
CA SER A 53 -14.49 -25.59 14.42
C SER A 53 -15.58 -24.51 14.37
N GLN A 54 -16.42 -24.46 15.40
CA GLN A 54 -17.44 -23.43 15.61
C GLN A 54 -17.39 -22.97 17.07
N THR A 55 -17.93 -21.79 17.35
CA THR A 55 -17.95 -21.27 18.74
C THR A 55 -18.82 -22.14 19.62
N PRO A 56 -18.36 -22.47 20.86
CA PRO A 56 -19.03 -23.41 21.76
C PRO A 56 -20.37 -22.95 22.33
N TRP A 57 -20.80 -21.73 22.12
CA TRP A 57 -22.04 -21.19 22.70
C TRP A 57 -22.93 -20.60 21.62
N GLU A 58 -24.22 -20.76 21.81
CA GLU A 58 -25.23 -20.02 21.07
C GLU A 58 -25.07 -18.53 21.40
N LEU A 59 -24.37 -17.79 20.55
CA LEU A 59 -24.43 -16.34 20.61
C LEU A 59 -25.82 -15.89 20.18
N PRO A 60 -26.35 -14.79 20.75
CA PRO A 60 -27.56 -14.17 20.26
C PRO A 60 -27.48 -14.04 18.73
N LYS A 61 -28.53 -14.41 18.03
CA LYS A 61 -28.57 -14.55 16.55
C LYS A 61 -28.11 -13.32 15.75
N ASN A 62 -27.78 -12.19 16.42
CA ASN A 62 -27.41 -10.92 15.80
C ASN A 62 -26.01 -10.41 16.20
N ASP A 63 -25.22 -11.13 17.00
CA ASP A 63 -23.92 -10.65 17.45
C ASP A 63 -22.81 -11.16 16.53
N ALA A 64 -22.20 -10.22 15.79
CA ALA A 64 -20.95 -10.44 15.09
C ALA A 64 -19.82 -10.58 16.13
N TRP A 65 -19.10 -11.72 16.12
CA TRP A 65 -18.15 -12.05 17.21
C TRP A 65 -16.75 -12.43 16.72
N GLU A 66 -16.59 -12.93 15.49
CA GLU A 66 -15.29 -13.35 14.97
C GLU A 66 -14.36 -12.15 14.77
N LEU A 67 -13.21 -12.20 15.43
CA LEU A 67 -12.15 -11.18 15.32
C LEU A 67 -11.17 -11.44 14.17
N VAL A 68 -11.24 -12.63 13.58
CA VAL A 68 -10.32 -13.08 12.54
C VAL A 68 -11.01 -14.10 11.66
N SER A 69 -10.74 -14.07 10.35
CA SER A 69 -11.22 -15.12 9.44
C SER A 69 -10.62 -16.49 9.80
N ALA A 70 -11.22 -17.56 9.34
CA ALA A 70 -10.68 -18.91 9.54
C ALA A 70 -9.24 -19.00 8.96
N GLN A 71 -9.00 -18.44 7.77
CA GLN A 71 -7.68 -18.41 7.15
C GLN A 71 -6.68 -17.56 7.97
N GLY A 72 -7.08 -16.39 8.43
CA GLY A 72 -6.25 -15.52 9.27
C GLY A 72 -5.92 -16.16 10.62
N LYS A 73 -6.87 -16.92 11.23
CA LYS A 73 -6.64 -17.69 12.46
C LYS A 73 -5.54 -18.75 12.25
N LEU A 74 -5.66 -19.53 11.17
CA LEU A 74 -4.66 -20.56 10.81
C LEU A 74 -3.28 -19.93 10.53
N ALA A 75 -3.23 -18.83 9.78
CA ALA A 75 -2.00 -18.13 9.47
C ALA A 75 -1.32 -17.57 10.75
N ALA A 76 -2.11 -16.98 11.66
CA ALA A 76 -1.60 -16.50 12.94
C ALA A 76 -1.03 -17.61 13.81
N MET A 77 -1.66 -18.78 13.87
CA MET A 77 -1.14 -19.95 14.60
C MET A 77 0.12 -20.51 13.94
N ALA A 78 0.14 -20.61 12.61
CA ALA A 78 1.32 -21.07 11.87
C ALA A 78 2.54 -20.17 12.13
N SER A 79 2.34 -18.85 12.16
CA SER A 79 3.42 -17.87 12.43
C SER A 79 4.02 -18.01 13.84
N LEU A 80 3.30 -18.65 14.77
CA LEU A 80 3.77 -18.95 16.12
C LEU A 80 4.53 -20.27 16.23
N GLY A 81 4.63 -21.03 15.13
CA GLY A 81 5.33 -22.34 15.12
C GLY A 81 4.43 -23.54 15.45
N VAL A 82 3.10 -23.38 15.41
CA VAL A 82 2.15 -24.50 15.61
C VAL A 82 2.31 -25.47 14.42
N ALA A 83 2.47 -26.75 14.72
CA ALA A 83 2.60 -27.82 13.72
C ALA A 83 1.27 -28.51 13.43
N GLU A 84 0.43 -28.67 14.44
CA GLU A 84 -0.83 -29.42 14.36
C GLU A 84 -1.98 -28.61 15.01
N ILE A 85 -3.16 -28.64 14.38
CA ILE A 85 -4.39 -28.09 14.93
C ILE A 85 -5.42 -29.20 15.00
N PHE A 86 -6.05 -29.35 16.16
CA PHE A 86 -7.14 -30.27 16.41
C PHE A 86 -8.42 -29.46 16.61
N GLU A 87 -9.28 -29.47 15.62
CA GLU A 87 -10.58 -28.82 15.66
C GLU A 87 -11.65 -29.80 16.10
N ALA A 88 -12.28 -29.51 17.26
CA ALA A 88 -13.38 -30.30 17.77
C ALA A 88 -14.72 -29.67 17.40
N ASP A 89 -15.68 -30.47 17.02
CA ASP A 89 -17.08 -30.09 17.03
C ASP A 89 -17.56 -30.05 18.49
N PHE A 90 -17.99 -28.89 18.95
CA PHE A 90 -18.42 -28.70 20.33
C PHE A 90 -19.55 -29.65 20.77
N GLU A 91 -20.51 -29.92 19.87
CA GLU A 91 -21.63 -30.83 20.16
C GLU A 91 -21.17 -32.27 20.46
N GLN A 92 -20.08 -32.70 19.86
CA GLN A 92 -19.54 -34.05 20.07
C GLN A 92 -18.83 -34.23 21.39
N ILE A 93 -18.29 -33.15 21.97
CA ILE A 93 -17.51 -33.24 23.24
C ILE A 93 -18.16 -32.54 24.44
N ARG A 94 -19.25 -31.76 24.22
CA ARG A 94 -19.92 -31.00 25.30
C ARG A 94 -20.48 -31.87 26.46
N GLY A 95 -20.71 -33.15 26.18
CA GLY A 95 -21.22 -34.12 27.16
C GLY A 95 -20.14 -34.71 28.06
N LEU A 96 -18.86 -34.59 27.73
CA LEU A 96 -17.76 -35.18 28.47
C LEU A 96 -17.58 -34.50 29.84
N SER A 97 -17.42 -35.31 30.91
CA SER A 97 -16.98 -34.78 32.19
C SER A 97 -15.55 -34.22 32.10
N PRO A 98 -15.09 -33.40 33.02
CA PRO A 98 -13.69 -32.96 33.06
C PRO A 98 -12.69 -34.11 33.04
N GLU A 99 -12.96 -35.18 33.77
CA GLU A 99 -12.13 -36.40 33.84
C GLU A 99 -12.10 -37.11 32.49
N GLU A 100 -13.25 -37.27 31.82
CA GLU A 100 -13.36 -37.90 30.49
C GLU A 100 -12.64 -37.07 29.44
N PHE A 101 -12.73 -35.74 29.50
CA PHE A 101 -11.99 -34.87 28.56
C PHE A 101 -10.49 -35.06 28.69
N VAL A 102 -9.95 -35.08 29.90
CA VAL A 102 -8.50 -35.29 30.11
C VAL A 102 -8.09 -36.70 29.70
N ARG A 103 -8.81 -37.73 30.13
CA ARG A 103 -8.49 -39.12 29.83
C ARG A 103 -8.64 -39.43 28.36
N VAL A 104 -9.82 -39.22 27.76
CA VAL A 104 -10.12 -39.66 26.41
C VAL A 104 -9.47 -38.75 25.36
N ILE A 105 -9.64 -37.43 25.53
CA ILE A 105 -9.18 -36.50 24.48
C ILE A 105 -7.67 -36.22 24.63
N LEU A 106 -7.23 -35.75 25.79
CA LEU A 106 -5.85 -35.30 25.94
C LEU A 106 -4.87 -36.46 26.03
N HIS A 107 -5.17 -37.51 26.82
CA HIS A 107 -4.26 -38.63 27.05
C HIS A 107 -4.36 -39.70 25.95
N GLU A 108 -5.54 -40.31 25.76
CA GLU A 108 -5.70 -41.46 24.85
C GLU A 108 -5.65 -41.08 23.38
N THR A 109 -6.30 -39.97 22.98
CA THR A 109 -6.41 -39.56 21.56
C THR A 109 -5.24 -38.67 21.12
N LEU A 110 -4.93 -37.63 21.86
CA LEU A 110 -3.96 -36.63 21.44
C LEU A 110 -2.53 -36.90 21.95
N HIS A 111 -2.36 -37.91 22.83
CA HIS A 111 -1.06 -38.28 23.42
C HIS A 111 -0.31 -37.06 24.01
N ALA A 112 -1.05 -36.20 24.75
CA ALA A 112 -0.50 -35.01 25.35
C ALA A 112 0.59 -35.34 26.36
N ARG A 113 1.70 -34.63 26.35
CA ARG A 113 2.76 -34.60 27.36
C ARG A 113 2.74 -33.29 28.14
N ARG A 114 2.29 -32.23 27.48
CA ARG A 114 2.04 -30.94 28.08
C ARG A 114 0.73 -30.37 27.58
N VAL A 115 0.01 -29.69 28.45
CA VAL A 115 -1.11 -28.85 28.06
C VAL A 115 -0.91 -27.44 28.61
N CYS A 116 -1.28 -26.44 27.86
CA CYS A 116 -1.17 -25.03 28.24
C CYS A 116 -2.54 -24.35 28.10
N CYS A 117 -3.00 -23.67 29.13
CA CYS A 117 -4.26 -22.93 29.07
C CYS A 117 -4.14 -21.54 29.72
N GLY A 118 -5.11 -20.68 29.49
CA GLY A 118 -5.22 -19.41 30.19
C GLY A 118 -5.78 -19.57 31.59
N PHE A 119 -5.53 -18.61 32.48
CA PHE A 119 -6.00 -18.59 33.88
C PHE A 119 -7.53 -18.73 34.04
N ASN A 120 -8.29 -18.33 33.02
CA ASN A 120 -9.76 -18.37 33.01
C ASN A 120 -10.33 -19.53 32.18
N TYR A 121 -9.50 -20.54 31.86
CA TYR A 121 -9.92 -21.69 31.07
C TYR A 121 -11.02 -22.49 31.78
N ARG A 122 -12.04 -22.86 31.00
CA ARG A 122 -13.14 -23.72 31.44
C ARG A 122 -13.32 -24.85 30.44
N PHE A 123 -13.63 -26.06 30.96
CA PHE A 123 -13.82 -27.26 30.14
C PHE A 123 -14.77 -28.25 30.77
N GLY A 124 -15.09 -29.29 30.01
CA GLY A 124 -16.00 -30.34 30.44
C GLY A 124 -17.48 -29.89 30.49
N LYS A 125 -18.35 -30.84 30.75
CA LYS A 125 -19.80 -30.62 30.78
C LYS A 125 -20.19 -29.47 31.72
N ASN A 126 -20.97 -28.53 31.19
CA ASN A 126 -21.43 -27.34 31.90
C ASN A 126 -20.28 -26.45 32.42
N CYS A 127 -19.09 -26.48 31.78
CA CYS A 127 -17.91 -25.74 32.24
C CYS A 127 -17.49 -26.06 33.67
N ALA A 128 -17.71 -27.30 34.14
CA ALA A 128 -17.45 -27.71 35.50
C ALA A 128 -15.96 -27.74 35.84
N GLY A 129 -15.07 -27.97 34.85
CA GLY A 129 -13.63 -27.93 35.01
C GLY A 129 -13.08 -26.51 34.93
N ASP A 130 -12.09 -26.19 35.72
CA ASP A 130 -11.29 -24.98 35.67
C ASP A 130 -9.79 -25.30 35.53
N ALA A 131 -8.95 -24.26 35.51
CA ALA A 131 -7.52 -24.41 35.32
C ALA A 131 -6.85 -25.25 36.44
N ASP A 132 -7.28 -25.09 37.69
CA ASP A 132 -6.73 -25.85 38.82
C ASP A 132 -7.13 -27.33 38.74
N MET A 133 -8.40 -27.60 38.40
CA MET A 133 -8.87 -28.96 38.16
C MET A 133 -8.11 -29.61 36.96
N LEU A 134 -7.82 -28.86 35.89
CA LEU A 134 -7.04 -29.36 34.78
C LEU A 134 -5.63 -29.82 35.21
N VAL A 135 -4.95 -29.03 36.06
CA VAL A 135 -3.63 -29.39 36.63
C VAL A 135 -3.71 -30.70 37.40
N ASN A 136 -4.70 -30.83 38.29
CA ASN A 136 -4.86 -32.01 39.13
C ASN A 136 -5.20 -33.28 38.31
N LEU A 137 -6.06 -33.17 37.29
CA LEU A 137 -6.44 -34.30 36.46
C LEU A 137 -5.31 -34.71 35.51
N CYS A 138 -4.59 -33.76 34.92
CA CYS A 138 -3.45 -34.03 34.04
C CYS A 138 -2.32 -34.76 34.76
N ALA A 139 -2.05 -34.43 36.04
CA ALA A 139 -1.04 -35.10 36.83
C ALA A 139 -1.29 -36.62 37.00
N GLN A 140 -2.55 -37.10 36.91
CA GLN A 140 -2.90 -38.51 37.00
C GLN A 140 -2.45 -39.31 35.74
N TYR A 141 -2.14 -38.62 34.66
CA TYR A 141 -1.75 -39.20 33.36
C TYR A 141 -0.34 -38.79 32.90
N ASP A 142 0.51 -38.30 33.79
CA ASP A 142 1.85 -37.79 33.50
C ASP A 142 1.86 -36.65 32.43
N ILE A 143 0.81 -35.84 32.43
CA ILE A 143 0.68 -34.66 31.56
C ILE A 143 1.02 -33.42 32.42
N GLU A 144 2.03 -32.66 31.97
CA GLU A 144 2.38 -31.37 32.57
C GLU A 144 1.33 -30.33 32.15
N ALA A 145 0.63 -29.71 33.13
CA ALA A 145 -0.31 -28.64 32.85
C ALA A 145 0.25 -27.27 33.25
N ILE A 146 0.31 -26.33 32.33
CA ILE A 146 0.79 -24.95 32.51
C ILE A 146 -0.39 -23.98 32.41
N VAL A 147 -0.64 -23.24 33.49
CA VAL A 147 -1.63 -22.17 33.50
C VAL A 147 -0.93 -20.83 33.27
N VAL A 148 -1.30 -20.15 32.18
CA VAL A 148 -0.74 -18.84 31.83
C VAL A 148 -1.58 -17.75 32.46
N GLY A 149 -0.94 -16.88 33.25
CA GLY A 149 -1.59 -15.74 33.90
C GLY A 149 -2.15 -14.71 32.89
N ALA A 150 -2.96 -13.78 33.40
CA ALA A 150 -3.52 -12.71 32.57
C ALA A 150 -2.42 -11.81 31.96
N ILE A 151 -2.46 -11.60 30.65
CA ILE A 151 -1.66 -10.56 30.00
C ILE A 151 -2.44 -9.25 30.09
N LEU A 152 -1.81 -8.21 30.61
CA LEU A 152 -2.44 -6.92 30.87
C LEU A 152 -2.02 -5.88 29.82
N VAL A 153 -2.97 -5.07 29.39
CA VAL A 153 -2.76 -3.83 28.64
C VAL A 153 -3.49 -2.72 29.40
N ASP A 154 -2.75 -1.69 29.79
CA ASP A 154 -3.23 -0.58 30.61
C ASP A 154 -3.86 -1.03 31.94
N GLY A 155 -3.26 -2.05 32.58
CA GLY A 155 -3.69 -2.60 33.89
C GLY A 155 -4.88 -3.55 33.82
N GLU A 156 -5.49 -3.78 32.66
CA GLU A 156 -6.65 -4.67 32.48
C GLU A 156 -6.31 -5.90 31.65
N PRO A 157 -6.91 -7.07 31.92
CA PRO A 157 -6.72 -8.27 31.12
C PRO A 157 -7.12 -8.08 29.65
N VAL A 158 -6.29 -8.59 28.75
CA VAL A 158 -6.62 -8.68 27.32
C VAL A 158 -7.67 -9.76 27.11
N SER A 159 -8.74 -9.42 26.40
CA SER A 159 -9.82 -10.34 26.05
C SER A 159 -10.44 -10.05 24.69
N ALA A 160 -11.00 -11.07 24.04
CA ALA A 160 -11.69 -10.92 22.77
C ALA A 160 -12.85 -9.91 22.85
N SER A 161 -13.60 -9.89 23.94
CA SER A 161 -14.71 -8.95 24.14
C SER A 161 -14.24 -7.49 24.22
N ARG A 162 -13.10 -7.23 24.88
CA ARG A 162 -12.52 -5.89 24.95
C ARG A 162 -12.02 -5.44 23.57
N ILE A 163 -11.41 -6.34 22.80
CA ILE A 163 -10.94 -6.07 21.44
C ILE A 163 -12.12 -5.74 20.51
N ARG A 164 -13.23 -6.53 20.57
CA ARG A 164 -14.44 -6.24 19.78
C ARG A 164 -14.97 -4.84 20.03
N ARG A 165 -15.10 -4.47 21.31
CA ARG A 165 -15.57 -3.13 21.69
C ARG A 165 -14.74 -2.02 21.05
N TYR A 166 -13.41 -2.12 21.04
CA TYR A 166 -12.54 -1.13 20.41
C TYR A 166 -12.71 -1.08 18.89
N ILE A 167 -12.87 -2.23 18.24
CA ILE A 167 -13.13 -2.29 16.78
C ILE A 167 -14.48 -1.65 16.45
N GLU A 168 -15.53 -1.94 17.21
CA GLU A 168 -16.88 -1.37 17.06
C GLU A 168 -16.92 0.14 17.33
N GLN A 169 -16.00 0.66 18.11
CA GLN A 169 -15.82 2.11 18.37
C GLN A 169 -14.93 2.79 17.35
N GLY A 170 -14.26 2.03 16.46
CA GLY A 170 -13.30 2.55 15.48
C GLY A 170 -11.89 2.77 16.07
N GLU A 171 -11.65 2.36 17.30
CA GLU A 171 -10.36 2.47 18.00
C GLU A 171 -9.44 1.30 17.63
N VAL A 172 -9.19 1.15 16.32
CA VAL A 172 -8.46 -0.01 15.77
C VAL A 172 -6.99 -0.06 16.22
N GLN A 173 -6.42 1.05 16.64
CA GLN A 173 -5.07 1.10 17.20
C GLN A 173 -5.01 0.43 18.58
N GLU A 174 -6.00 0.65 19.44
CA GLU A 174 -6.11 -0.01 20.73
C GLU A 174 -6.40 -1.50 20.58
N ALA A 175 -7.25 -1.85 19.62
CA ALA A 175 -7.46 -3.26 19.25
C ALA A 175 -6.15 -3.92 18.78
N ALA A 176 -5.34 -3.24 17.97
CA ALA A 176 -4.05 -3.74 17.46
C ALA A 176 -3.04 -3.98 18.59
N ARG A 177 -2.96 -3.11 19.61
CA ARG A 177 -2.11 -3.30 20.79
C ARG A 177 -2.43 -4.64 21.50
N MET A 178 -3.70 -4.97 21.61
CA MET A 178 -4.14 -6.22 22.25
C MET A 178 -4.06 -7.43 21.34
N LEU A 179 -4.28 -7.26 20.03
CA LEU A 179 -4.10 -8.34 19.04
C LEU A 179 -2.62 -8.68 18.84
N GLY A 180 -1.71 -7.73 19.09
CA GLY A 180 -0.28 -7.81 18.74
C GLY A 180 -0.04 -7.70 17.22
N ARG A 181 -1.02 -7.27 16.46
CA ARG A 181 -1.00 -6.96 15.02
C ARG A 181 -2.23 -6.11 14.66
N PRO A 182 -2.22 -5.41 13.51
CA PRO A 182 -3.41 -4.70 13.04
C PRO A 182 -4.61 -5.64 12.86
N PHE A 183 -5.81 -5.11 13.06
CA PHE A 183 -7.05 -5.81 12.73
C PHE A 183 -7.18 -5.90 11.20
N THR A 184 -7.35 -7.10 10.66
CA THR A 184 -7.26 -7.38 9.23
C THR A 184 -8.55 -7.98 8.69
N ILE A 185 -8.99 -7.48 7.54
CA ILE A 185 -10.08 -7.98 6.70
C ILE A 185 -9.41 -8.70 5.52
N ASP A 186 -9.59 -10.02 5.42
CA ASP A 186 -8.91 -10.88 4.44
C ASP A 186 -9.89 -11.78 3.65
N PHE A 187 -11.08 -11.25 3.38
CA PHE A 187 -12.11 -11.95 2.63
C PHE A 187 -11.90 -11.81 1.12
N GLU A 188 -12.64 -12.63 0.36
CA GLU A 188 -12.59 -12.63 -1.10
C GLU A 188 -13.05 -11.29 -1.69
N VAL A 189 -12.32 -10.80 -2.67
CA VAL A 189 -12.66 -9.60 -3.44
C VAL A 189 -13.76 -9.93 -4.45
N VAL A 190 -14.90 -9.28 -4.31
CA VAL A 190 -16.06 -9.46 -5.20
C VAL A 190 -16.26 -8.26 -6.13
N GLY A 191 -17.04 -8.45 -7.20
CA GLY A 191 -17.43 -7.39 -8.11
C GLY A 191 -18.30 -6.33 -7.44
N GLY A 192 -18.16 -5.07 -7.87
CA GLY A 192 -18.94 -3.92 -7.39
C GLY A 192 -19.54 -3.09 -8.53
N GLN A 193 -20.17 -1.95 -8.22
CA GLN A 193 -20.81 -1.06 -9.21
C GLN A 193 -19.83 -0.22 -10.04
N HIS A 194 -18.52 -0.37 -9.84
CA HIS A 194 -17.43 0.30 -10.59
C HIS A 194 -17.46 1.85 -10.55
N LEU A 195 -18.20 2.48 -9.64
CA LEU A 195 -18.25 3.94 -9.51
C LEU A 195 -16.87 4.56 -9.25
N GLY A 196 -16.01 3.89 -8.50
CA GLY A 196 -14.64 4.32 -8.26
C GLY A 196 -13.80 4.43 -9.54
N ARG A 197 -14.08 3.63 -10.57
CA ARG A 197 -13.37 3.75 -11.86
C ARG A 197 -13.68 5.07 -12.57
N LEU A 198 -14.92 5.56 -12.48
CA LEU A 198 -15.31 6.86 -13.04
C LEU A 198 -14.63 8.04 -12.32
N LEU A 199 -14.28 7.83 -11.05
CA LEU A 199 -13.62 8.82 -10.20
C LEU A 199 -12.08 8.72 -10.24
N GLY A 200 -11.51 7.77 -10.99
CA GLY A 200 -10.07 7.49 -10.99
C GLY A 200 -9.56 6.81 -9.71
N THR A 201 -10.46 6.32 -8.85
CA THR A 201 -10.15 5.66 -7.57
C THR A 201 -10.78 4.27 -7.50
N PRO A 202 -10.35 3.30 -8.34
CA PRO A 202 -10.94 1.96 -8.35
C PRO A 202 -10.75 1.26 -7.01
N THR A 203 -11.84 0.68 -6.47
CA THR A 203 -11.85 -0.02 -5.18
C THR A 203 -11.98 -1.52 -5.36
N ILE A 204 -11.38 -2.28 -4.45
CA ILE A 204 -11.75 -3.67 -4.18
C ILE A 204 -12.90 -3.71 -3.17
N ASN A 205 -13.76 -4.72 -3.26
CA ASN A 205 -14.93 -4.86 -2.41
C ASN A 205 -14.86 -6.20 -1.68
N GLN A 206 -14.89 -6.17 -0.35
CA GLN A 206 -14.85 -7.35 0.51
C GLN A 206 -16.07 -7.36 1.43
N PRO A 207 -17.09 -8.20 1.15
CA PRO A 207 -18.24 -8.37 2.05
C PRO A 207 -17.78 -8.91 3.39
N LEU A 208 -18.28 -8.32 4.49
CA LEU A 208 -18.02 -8.84 5.83
C LEU A 208 -19.06 -9.92 6.15
N PRO A 209 -18.63 -11.14 6.53
CA PRO A 209 -19.56 -12.20 6.92
C PRO A 209 -20.44 -11.80 8.11
N PRO A 210 -21.66 -12.35 8.24
CA PRO A 210 -22.58 -11.99 9.33
C PRO A 210 -22.00 -12.16 10.74
N HIS A 211 -21.11 -13.14 10.90
CA HIS A 211 -20.47 -13.45 12.19
C HIS A 211 -19.19 -12.67 12.47
N PHE A 212 -18.68 -11.94 11.50
CA PHE A 212 -17.45 -11.16 11.66
C PHE A 212 -17.75 -9.86 12.40
N VAL A 213 -16.86 -9.45 13.32
CA VAL A 213 -17.00 -8.20 14.06
C VAL A 213 -17.15 -7.02 13.10
N ARG A 214 -18.06 -6.12 13.44
CA ARG A 214 -18.40 -4.95 12.60
C ARG A 214 -17.60 -3.74 13.06
N PRO A 215 -16.56 -3.32 12.33
CA PRO A 215 -15.89 -2.08 12.64
C PRO A 215 -16.85 -0.90 12.53
N ARG A 216 -16.62 0.15 13.30
CA ARG A 216 -17.37 1.40 13.16
C ARG A 216 -17.44 1.83 11.71
N PHE A 217 -18.62 2.18 11.21
CA PHE A 217 -18.77 2.66 9.83
C PHE A 217 -18.05 3.98 9.62
N GLY A 218 -17.35 4.07 8.49
CA GLY A 218 -16.55 5.23 8.13
C GLY A 218 -15.30 4.87 7.35
N VAL A 219 -14.42 5.83 7.22
CA VAL A 219 -13.20 5.76 6.40
C VAL A 219 -11.98 5.51 7.29
N TYR A 220 -11.14 4.60 6.85
CA TYR A 220 -9.92 4.17 7.54
C TYR A 220 -8.69 4.33 6.66
N ALA A 221 -7.57 4.69 7.27
CA ALA A 221 -6.26 4.37 6.73
C ALA A 221 -6.03 2.86 6.86
N SER A 222 -5.61 2.21 5.80
CA SER A 222 -5.37 0.79 5.79
C SER A 222 -4.05 0.43 5.11
N SER A 223 -3.42 -0.64 5.60
CA SER A 223 -2.29 -1.30 4.97
C SER A 223 -2.80 -2.48 4.17
N VAL A 224 -2.39 -2.59 2.91
CA VAL A 224 -2.85 -3.63 1.99
C VAL A 224 -1.65 -4.43 1.50
N GLU A 225 -1.75 -5.77 1.60
CA GLU A 225 -0.71 -6.66 1.08
C GLU A 225 -1.14 -7.24 -0.27
N VAL A 226 -0.38 -6.95 -1.33
CA VAL A 226 -0.61 -7.47 -2.67
C VAL A 226 0.71 -8.03 -3.22
N ASP A 227 0.68 -9.30 -3.63
CA ASP A 227 1.84 -10.00 -4.20
C ASP A 227 3.12 -9.88 -3.34
N GLY A 228 2.94 -9.95 -2.00
CA GLY A 228 4.02 -9.87 -1.00
C GLY A 228 4.56 -8.46 -0.76
N LYS A 229 3.95 -7.43 -1.33
CA LYS A 229 4.28 -6.02 -1.09
C LYS A 229 3.20 -5.35 -0.27
N VAL A 230 3.62 -4.61 0.75
CA VAL A 230 2.72 -3.81 1.59
C VAL A 230 2.62 -2.40 1.00
N THR A 231 1.40 -1.92 0.83
CA THR A 231 1.11 -0.55 0.38
C THR A 231 0.00 0.05 1.24
N HIS A 232 -0.23 1.35 1.12
CA HIS A 232 -1.34 2.01 1.80
C HIS A 232 -2.63 1.91 0.97
N GLY A 233 -3.75 1.96 1.68
CA GLY A 233 -5.08 2.02 1.12
C GLY A 233 -5.99 2.96 1.91
N VAL A 234 -7.09 3.34 1.29
CA VAL A 234 -8.20 4.04 1.95
C VAL A 234 -9.41 3.12 1.92
N THR A 235 -9.87 2.69 3.09
CA THR A 235 -10.97 1.73 3.22
C THR A 235 -12.21 2.41 3.78
N ASN A 236 -13.31 2.39 3.05
CA ASN A 236 -14.63 2.72 3.56
C ASN A 236 -15.35 1.46 4.04
N ILE A 237 -15.84 1.46 5.26
CA ILE A 237 -16.69 0.40 5.81
C ILE A 237 -18.09 0.97 6.01
N GLY A 238 -19.07 0.36 5.38
CA GLY A 238 -20.46 0.81 5.44
C GLY A 238 -21.44 -0.22 4.92
N VAL A 239 -22.72 0.11 4.94
CA VAL A 239 -23.79 -0.68 4.34
C VAL A 239 -24.24 0.01 3.06
N ARG A 240 -24.21 -0.68 1.94
CA ARG A 240 -24.87 -0.17 0.74
C ARG A 240 -26.33 -0.57 0.73
N PRO A 241 -27.28 0.35 0.61
CA PRO A 241 -28.68 0.03 0.38
C PRO A 241 -28.85 -0.44 -1.08
N THR A 242 -28.40 -1.65 -1.40
CA THR A 242 -28.72 -2.30 -2.68
C THR A 242 -29.74 -3.41 -2.44
N VAL A 243 -30.66 -3.56 -3.39
CA VAL A 243 -31.74 -4.56 -3.35
C VAL A 243 -31.17 -5.94 -3.01
N GLY A 244 -31.35 -6.39 -1.76
CA GLY A 244 -31.15 -7.77 -1.36
C GLY A 244 -30.07 -8.13 -0.35
N SER A 245 -29.20 -7.21 0.12
CA SER A 245 -28.33 -7.52 1.28
C SER A 245 -27.95 -6.28 2.09
N ASP A 246 -28.24 -6.33 3.40
CA ASP A 246 -27.79 -5.35 4.40
C ASP A 246 -26.41 -5.69 4.98
N ALA A 247 -25.62 -6.51 4.27
CA ALA A 247 -24.30 -6.92 4.73
C ALA A 247 -23.31 -5.76 4.66
N PRO A 248 -22.53 -5.51 5.73
CA PRO A 248 -21.46 -4.54 5.70
C PRO A 248 -20.41 -4.90 4.65
N LEU A 249 -19.84 -3.88 4.00
CA LEU A 249 -18.87 -4.01 2.95
C LEU A 249 -17.64 -3.15 3.27
N ALA A 250 -16.45 -3.71 3.09
CA ALA A 250 -15.21 -2.97 3.07
C ALA A 250 -14.83 -2.65 1.61
N GLU A 251 -14.78 -1.36 1.28
CA GLU A 251 -14.41 -0.84 -0.03
C GLU A 251 -13.05 -0.17 0.06
N THR A 252 -12.02 -0.80 -0.47
CA THR A 252 -10.66 -0.30 -0.35
C THR A 252 -10.13 0.20 -1.69
N TRP A 253 -9.81 1.49 -1.74
CA TRP A 253 -8.98 2.05 -2.80
C TRP A 253 -7.51 1.79 -2.49
N ILE A 254 -6.78 1.23 -3.46
CA ILE A 254 -5.35 0.99 -3.40
C ILE A 254 -4.68 1.93 -4.42
N PRO A 255 -4.12 3.07 -4.00
CA PRO A 255 -3.47 4.02 -4.90
C PRO A 255 -2.33 3.37 -5.68
N LEU A 256 -2.16 3.76 -6.95
CA LEU A 256 -1.11 3.28 -7.86
C LEU A 256 -1.15 1.76 -8.19
N PHE A 257 -2.11 1.02 -7.66
CA PHE A 257 -2.28 -0.37 -8.04
C PHE A 257 -3.08 -0.49 -9.35
N SER A 258 -2.52 -1.24 -10.29
CA SER A 258 -3.22 -1.65 -11.51
C SER A 258 -3.15 -3.17 -11.63
N GLY A 259 -4.29 -3.85 -11.58
CA GLY A 259 -4.35 -5.30 -11.67
C GLY A 259 -5.73 -5.84 -11.38
N ASN A 260 -5.88 -7.16 -11.51
CA ASN A 260 -7.12 -7.86 -11.20
C ASN A 260 -6.97 -8.64 -9.88
N LEU A 261 -7.79 -8.27 -8.88
CA LEU A 261 -7.82 -8.91 -7.57
C LEU A 261 -9.13 -9.68 -7.31
N TYR A 262 -10.05 -9.74 -8.28
CA TYR A 262 -11.31 -10.48 -8.12
C TYR A 262 -11.07 -11.98 -7.86
N GLY A 263 -11.82 -12.54 -6.92
CA GLY A 263 -11.68 -13.92 -6.49
C GLY A 263 -10.46 -14.22 -5.62
N LYS A 264 -9.64 -13.19 -5.30
CA LYS A 264 -8.50 -13.34 -4.38
C LYS A 264 -8.87 -12.87 -2.98
N ASN A 265 -8.30 -13.51 -1.97
CA ASN A 265 -8.34 -13.01 -0.61
C ASN A 265 -7.19 -11.99 -0.43
N VAL A 266 -7.53 -10.73 -0.25
CA VAL A 266 -6.56 -9.63 -0.11
C VAL A 266 -6.56 -9.14 1.34
N PRO A 267 -5.45 -9.29 2.08
CA PRO A 267 -5.35 -8.77 3.44
C PRO A 267 -5.37 -7.23 3.47
N VAL A 268 -6.42 -6.67 4.06
CA VAL A 268 -6.57 -5.23 4.32
C VAL A 268 -6.57 -5.01 5.83
N SER A 269 -5.50 -4.45 6.34
CA SER A 269 -5.29 -4.19 7.76
C SER A 269 -5.68 -2.75 8.10
N LEU A 270 -6.62 -2.55 9.02
CA LEU A 270 -7.05 -1.22 9.45
C LEU A 270 -6.00 -0.62 10.39
N VAL A 271 -5.46 0.55 10.04
CA VAL A 271 -4.39 1.23 10.78
C VAL A 271 -4.94 2.33 11.69
N SER A 272 -5.83 3.19 11.17
CA SER A 272 -6.49 4.23 11.96
C SER A 272 -7.83 4.63 11.36
N PHE A 273 -8.78 5.03 12.23
CA PHE A 273 -10.04 5.63 11.80
C PHE A 273 -9.80 7.08 11.39
N LEU A 274 -10.21 7.46 10.19
CA LEU A 274 -10.01 8.82 9.66
C LEU A 274 -11.22 9.72 9.89
N ARG A 275 -12.41 9.23 9.55
CA ARG A 275 -13.66 9.99 9.68
C ARG A 275 -14.90 9.10 9.53
N PRO A 276 -16.09 9.54 10.00
CA PRO A 276 -17.35 8.90 9.67
C PRO A 276 -17.69 9.06 8.18
N GLU A 277 -18.65 8.25 7.69
CA GLU A 277 -19.24 8.45 6.37
C GLU A 277 -19.88 9.83 6.26
N THR A 278 -19.71 10.48 5.12
CA THR A 278 -20.21 11.82 4.86
C THR A 278 -20.87 11.88 3.48
N LYS A 279 -22.02 12.54 3.37
CA LYS A 279 -22.65 12.84 2.08
C LYS A 279 -22.00 14.09 1.48
N PHE A 280 -21.64 14.03 0.21
CA PHE A 280 -21.04 15.15 -0.52
C PHE A 280 -22.06 15.81 -1.43
N HIS A 281 -21.93 17.12 -1.61
CA HIS A 281 -22.83 17.89 -2.47
C HIS A 281 -22.48 17.75 -3.96
N SER A 282 -21.24 17.42 -4.27
CA SER A 282 -20.77 17.23 -5.64
C SER A 282 -19.75 16.07 -5.73
N ILE A 283 -19.54 15.58 -6.95
CA ILE A 283 -18.49 14.59 -7.27
C ILE A 283 -17.10 15.17 -7.01
N ASP A 284 -16.91 16.46 -7.31
CA ASP A 284 -15.65 17.16 -7.08
C ASP A 284 -15.28 17.24 -5.59
N ASP A 285 -16.27 17.46 -4.71
CA ASP A 285 -16.03 17.48 -3.26
C ASP A 285 -15.65 16.09 -2.75
N LEU A 286 -16.30 15.05 -3.28
CA LEU A 286 -15.95 13.67 -2.98
C LEU A 286 -14.51 13.36 -3.40
N GLN A 287 -14.10 13.71 -4.63
CA GLN A 287 -12.74 13.49 -5.12
C GLN A 287 -11.69 14.21 -4.27
N LYS A 288 -11.91 15.49 -3.94
CA LYS A 288 -11.02 16.26 -3.07
C LYS A 288 -10.86 15.60 -1.70
N GLN A 289 -11.97 15.07 -1.14
CA GLN A 289 -11.89 14.39 0.15
C GLN A 289 -11.16 13.06 0.06
N ILE A 290 -11.38 12.26 -1.00
CA ILE A 290 -10.65 10.99 -1.20
C ILE A 290 -9.15 11.23 -1.29
N ILE A 291 -8.70 12.27 -2.02
CA ILE A 291 -7.28 12.65 -2.11
C ILE A 291 -6.72 13.08 -0.74
N LYS A 292 -7.53 13.79 0.06
CA LYS A 292 -7.13 14.17 1.42
C LYS A 292 -6.99 12.95 2.33
N ASP A 293 -7.94 12.02 2.26
CA ASP A 293 -7.91 10.77 3.03
C ASP A 293 -6.70 9.91 2.65
N GLU A 294 -6.37 9.85 1.34
CA GLU A 294 -5.18 9.13 0.84
C GLU A 294 -3.88 9.68 1.43
N LYS A 295 -3.70 11.00 1.45
CA LYS A 295 -2.49 11.61 2.04
C LYS A 295 -2.32 11.25 3.51
N VAL A 296 -3.43 11.22 4.27
CA VAL A 296 -3.40 10.83 5.69
C VAL A 296 -3.13 9.32 5.82
N ALA A 297 -3.77 8.49 4.99
CA ALA A 297 -3.58 7.04 5.00
C ALA A 297 -2.14 6.65 4.64
N ARG A 298 -1.56 7.26 3.60
CA ARG A 298 -0.17 7.05 3.21
C ARG A 298 0.77 7.34 4.38
N ARG A 299 0.61 8.49 5.03
CA ARG A 299 1.41 8.87 6.18
C ARG A 299 1.26 7.90 7.37
N ALA A 300 0.04 7.45 7.64
CA ALA A 300 -0.23 6.52 8.74
C ALA A 300 0.38 5.12 8.52
N VAL A 301 0.46 4.66 7.27
CA VAL A 301 0.93 3.32 6.90
C VAL A 301 2.43 3.30 6.61
N MET A 302 2.91 4.28 5.83
CA MET A 302 4.29 4.31 5.34
C MET A 302 5.23 5.13 6.25
N GLY A 303 4.66 5.83 7.23
CA GLY A 303 5.40 6.75 8.09
C GLY A 303 5.64 8.11 7.45
N ASP A 304 6.31 8.97 8.18
CA ASP A 304 6.84 10.22 7.63
C ASP A 304 8.10 9.91 6.82
N ALA A 305 8.31 10.68 5.75
CA ALA A 305 9.57 10.71 5.03
C ALA A 305 10.75 11.00 5.98
N ALA A 306 11.98 10.67 5.56
CA ALA A 306 13.19 10.86 6.36
C ALA A 306 13.21 12.19 7.13
N GLU A 307 13.76 12.19 8.34
CA GLU A 307 13.74 13.36 9.23
C GLU A 307 14.25 14.62 8.52
N GLY A 308 13.43 15.65 8.49
CA GLY A 308 13.72 16.92 7.82
C GLY A 308 13.38 16.99 6.32
N LEU A 309 13.34 15.86 5.59
CA LEU A 309 12.97 15.83 4.17
C LEU A 309 11.53 15.34 4.02
N ARG A 310 10.67 16.10 3.35
CA ARG A 310 9.23 15.82 3.22
C ARG A 310 8.73 15.77 1.79
N ALA A 311 9.41 16.47 0.87
CA ALA A 311 9.02 16.50 -0.52
C ALA A 311 10.23 16.38 -1.44
N ILE A 312 10.05 15.73 -2.58
CA ILE A 312 11.04 15.68 -3.66
C ILE A 312 10.39 16.23 -4.91
N LEU A 313 10.99 17.29 -5.42
CA LEU A 313 10.53 18.01 -6.60
C LEU A 313 11.51 17.74 -7.75
N PHE A 314 10.97 17.60 -8.94
CA PHE A 314 11.75 17.27 -10.14
C PHE A 314 11.57 18.34 -11.20
N ASP A 315 12.61 18.59 -11.97
CA ASP A 315 12.43 19.08 -13.34
C ASP A 315 11.83 17.95 -14.21
N PHE A 316 11.35 18.30 -15.38
CA PHE A 316 10.73 17.33 -16.29
C PHE A 316 11.65 16.95 -17.46
N ASP A 317 12.07 17.93 -18.28
CA ASP A 317 12.88 17.68 -19.47
C ASP A 317 14.34 17.38 -19.07
N ASP A 318 14.92 16.29 -19.59
CA ASP A 318 16.27 15.81 -19.27
C ASP A 318 16.50 15.37 -17.80
N THR A 319 15.41 15.34 -17.00
CA THR A 319 15.39 14.83 -15.63
C THR A 319 14.50 13.59 -15.49
N LEU A 320 13.22 13.69 -15.81
CA LEU A 320 12.27 12.56 -15.87
C LEU A 320 12.06 12.08 -17.31
N GLN A 321 12.17 12.97 -18.29
CA GLN A 321 12.03 12.71 -19.71
C GLN A 321 13.39 12.75 -20.41
N ASN A 322 13.68 11.73 -21.22
CA ASN A 322 14.78 11.72 -22.19
C ASN A 322 14.39 12.58 -23.40
N ARG A 323 14.58 13.87 -23.26
CA ARG A 323 14.15 14.86 -24.26
C ARG A 323 14.85 14.71 -25.61
N PRO A 324 16.17 14.44 -25.73
CA PRO A 324 16.81 14.17 -27.01
C PRO A 324 16.18 12.99 -27.76
N GLN A 325 15.85 11.90 -27.07
CA GLN A 325 15.19 10.76 -27.68
C GLN A 325 13.77 11.10 -28.18
N ALA A 326 13.01 11.83 -27.37
CA ALA A 326 11.68 12.31 -27.76
C ALA A 326 11.76 13.23 -28.98
N PHE A 327 12.75 14.14 -29.01
CA PHE A 327 12.92 15.07 -30.11
C PHE A 327 13.37 14.39 -31.42
N LEU A 328 14.23 13.39 -31.35
CA LEU A 328 14.62 12.60 -32.53
C LEU A 328 13.42 11.87 -33.15
N LYS A 329 12.56 11.27 -32.33
CA LYS A 329 11.32 10.65 -32.84
C LYS A 329 10.40 11.66 -33.53
N TYR A 330 10.31 12.88 -32.99
CA TYR A 330 9.60 13.95 -33.66
C TYR A 330 10.29 14.36 -34.98
N CYS A 331 11.63 14.42 -35.02
CA CYS A 331 12.36 14.72 -36.27
C CYS A 331 12.09 13.68 -37.35
N ASP A 332 12.00 12.40 -37.01
CA ASP A 332 11.63 11.34 -37.95
C ASP A 332 10.25 11.61 -38.57
N PHE A 333 9.25 11.87 -37.71
CA PHE A 333 7.92 12.27 -38.21
C PHE A 333 7.96 13.51 -39.10
N PHE A 334 8.68 14.55 -38.68
CA PHE A 334 8.81 15.79 -39.45
C PHE A 334 9.44 15.55 -40.83
N LEU A 335 10.52 14.78 -40.88
CA LEU A 335 11.23 14.47 -42.14
C LEU A 335 10.43 13.53 -43.03
N ASP A 336 9.70 12.58 -42.48
CA ASP A 336 8.80 11.71 -43.24
C ASP A 336 7.66 12.49 -43.89
N LYS A 337 7.12 13.46 -43.18
CA LYS A 337 6.02 14.29 -43.67
C LYS A 337 6.46 15.31 -44.73
N TYR A 338 7.51 16.05 -44.45
CA TYR A 338 7.88 17.21 -45.23
C TYR A 338 9.00 16.93 -46.25
N PHE A 339 9.76 15.87 -46.07
CA PHE A 339 10.88 15.46 -46.92
C PHE A 339 10.84 13.95 -47.23
N PRO A 340 9.72 13.44 -47.78
CA PRO A 340 9.56 11.99 -47.99
C PRO A 340 10.55 11.40 -48.99
N SER A 341 11.10 12.22 -49.90
CA SER A 341 12.05 11.78 -50.94
C SER A 341 13.50 11.63 -50.45
N LEU A 342 13.83 12.05 -49.23
CA LEU A 342 15.16 11.86 -48.69
C LEU A 342 15.44 10.38 -48.42
N SER A 343 16.68 9.96 -48.70
CA SER A 343 17.13 8.62 -48.32
C SER A 343 17.15 8.47 -46.76
N PRO A 344 17.08 7.25 -46.24
CA PRO A 344 17.17 7.02 -44.78
C PRO A 344 18.42 7.64 -44.14
N ALA A 345 19.58 7.54 -44.81
CA ALA A 345 20.82 8.14 -44.30
C ALA A 345 20.74 9.67 -44.25
N ALA A 346 20.17 10.30 -45.29
CA ALA A 346 19.98 11.76 -45.33
C ALA A 346 18.97 12.24 -44.29
N LYS A 347 17.90 11.47 -44.01
CA LYS A 347 16.96 11.76 -42.92
C LYS A 347 17.65 11.70 -41.58
N GLN A 348 18.46 10.67 -41.33
CA GLN A 348 19.21 10.53 -40.08
C GLN A 348 20.18 11.70 -39.87
N GLU A 349 20.90 12.11 -40.88
CA GLU A 349 21.81 13.28 -40.82
C GLU A 349 21.04 14.56 -40.48
N ARG A 350 19.90 14.79 -41.16
CA ARG A 350 19.04 15.95 -40.91
C ARG A 350 18.43 15.92 -39.50
N ALA A 351 18.00 14.78 -39.00
CA ALA A 351 17.49 14.63 -37.65
C ALA A 351 18.56 15.00 -36.62
N GLN A 352 19.79 14.56 -36.80
CA GLN A 352 20.91 14.92 -35.92
C GLN A 352 21.26 16.43 -36.02
N GLU A 353 21.17 17.02 -37.18
CA GLU A 353 21.32 18.47 -37.36
C GLU A 353 20.21 19.22 -36.61
N MET A 354 18.96 18.82 -36.77
CA MET A 354 17.82 19.39 -36.02
C MET A 354 18.03 19.30 -34.53
N LEU A 355 18.49 18.17 -34.02
CA LEU A 355 18.76 17.99 -32.60
C LEU A 355 19.87 18.92 -32.08
N ARG A 356 20.99 19.02 -32.81
CA ARG A 356 22.08 19.93 -32.42
C ARG A 356 21.62 21.39 -32.37
N ARG A 357 20.84 21.84 -33.36
CA ARG A 357 20.30 23.19 -33.43
C ARG A 357 19.24 23.49 -32.39
N ASN A 358 18.56 22.46 -31.91
CA ASN A 358 17.53 22.58 -30.89
C ASN A 358 18.09 23.00 -29.50
N ASN A 359 19.40 22.83 -29.30
CA ASN A 359 20.11 23.28 -28.08
C ASN A 359 19.36 22.98 -26.78
N GLY A 360 18.95 21.74 -26.54
CA GLY A 360 18.23 21.35 -25.35
C GLY A 360 16.85 22.00 -25.20
N GLY A 361 16.28 22.58 -26.24
CA GLY A 361 15.00 23.30 -26.20
C GLY A 361 15.08 24.77 -25.82
N TYR A 362 16.27 25.30 -25.58
CA TYR A 362 16.51 26.71 -25.27
C TYR A 362 16.59 27.57 -26.54
N VAL A 363 15.60 27.39 -27.44
CA VAL A 363 15.52 28.15 -28.71
C VAL A 363 14.13 28.76 -28.86
N ASN A 364 14.06 29.89 -29.58
CA ASN A 364 12.80 30.37 -30.11
C ASN A 364 12.41 29.46 -31.29
N TYR A 365 11.35 28.69 -31.17
CA TYR A 365 10.96 27.72 -32.18
C TYR A 365 10.51 28.34 -33.51
N ILE A 366 10.01 29.57 -33.50
CA ILE A 366 9.70 30.27 -34.74
C ILE A 366 11.00 30.55 -35.51
N ASP A 367 12.00 31.13 -34.82
CA ASP A 367 13.32 31.42 -35.40
C ASP A 367 14.05 30.13 -35.82
N TYR A 368 13.92 29.09 -35.01
CA TYR A 368 14.48 27.77 -35.28
C TYR A 368 13.97 27.20 -36.62
N PHE A 369 12.65 27.20 -36.85
CA PHE A 369 12.08 26.70 -38.09
C PHE A 369 12.36 27.62 -39.26
N LEU A 370 12.36 28.95 -39.10
CA LEU A 370 12.74 29.88 -40.13
C LEU A 370 14.18 29.64 -40.62
N THR A 371 15.13 29.45 -39.68
CA THR A 371 16.52 29.13 -40.03
C THR A 371 16.65 27.81 -40.78
N LEU A 372 15.90 26.77 -40.36
CA LEU A 372 15.87 25.50 -41.11
C LEU A 372 15.31 25.67 -42.52
N MET A 373 14.26 26.46 -42.71
CA MET A 373 13.68 26.74 -44.03
C MET A 373 14.70 27.42 -44.95
N GLU A 374 15.42 28.38 -44.43
CA GLU A 374 16.43 29.13 -45.17
C GLU A 374 17.63 28.25 -45.57
N ASP A 375 18.25 27.58 -44.59
CA ASP A 375 19.46 26.78 -44.81
C ASP A 375 19.20 25.55 -45.70
N TRP A 376 18.02 24.96 -45.57
CA TRP A 376 17.62 23.81 -46.39
C TRP A 376 17.03 24.23 -47.76
N LYS A 377 16.90 25.53 -48.02
CA LYS A 377 16.26 26.08 -49.23
C LYS A 377 14.89 25.47 -49.48
N TRP A 378 14.10 25.36 -48.41
CA TRP A 378 12.79 24.70 -48.45
C TRP A 378 11.71 25.63 -49.00
N THR A 379 11.65 25.74 -50.34
CA THR A 379 10.77 26.69 -51.06
C THR A 379 9.27 26.35 -50.98
N SER A 380 8.94 25.08 -50.72
CA SER A 380 7.55 24.61 -50.57
C SER A 380 7.10 24.53 -49.11
N ALA A 381 7.80 25.19 -48.19
CA ALA A 381 7.50 25.15 -46.79
C ALA A 381 6.10 25.75 -46.48
N PRO A 382 5.32 25.12 -45.61
CA PRO A 382 4.14 25.76 -45.02
C PRO A 382 4.51 27.02 -44.25
N PRO A 383 3.54 27.91 -43.91
CA PRO A 383 3.79 29.03 -43.02
C PRO A 383 4.42 28.57 -41.72
N VAL A 384 5.44 29.25 -41.23
CA VAL A 384 6.19 28.85 -40.01
C VAL A 384 5.28 28.70 -38.79
N GLY A 385 4.24 29.53 -38.72
CA GLY A 385 3.24 29.43 -37.61
C GLY A 385 2.46 28.12 -37.63
N ASP A 386 2.23 27.53 -38.80
CA ASP A 386 1.56 26.22 -38.92
C ASP A 386 2.48 25.08 -38.50
N ILE A 387 3.77 25.16 -38.89
CA ILE A 387 4.80 24.21 -38.45
C ILE A 387 4.97 24.28 -36.93
N TYR A 388 5.03 25.49 -36.35
CA TYR A 388 5.16 25.65 -34.89
C TYR A 388 3.93 25.14 -34.17
N ARG A 389 2.73 25.41 -34.67
CA ARG A 389 1.48 24.86 -34.09
C ARG A 389 1.47 23.35 -34.13
N GLU A 390 1.85 22.75 -35.27
CA GLU A 390 1.99 21.30 -35.37
C GLU A 390 3.02 20.75 -34.40
N PHE A 391 4.18 21.41 -34.25
CA PHE A 391 5.19 21.03 -33.24
C PHE A 391 4.60 20.99 -31.82
N GLN A 392 3.88 22.03 -31.43
CA GLN A 392 3.27 22.09 -30.10
C GLN A 392 2.30 20.93 -29.81
N PHE A 393 1.63 20.41 -30.85
CA PHE A 393 0.68 19.31 -30.72
C PHE A 393 1.31 17.94 -30.89
N ARG A 394 2.27 17.79 -31.82
CA ARG A 394 2.85 16.50 -32.19
C ARG A 394 4.03 16.10 -31.34
N PHE A 395 4.92 17.04 -31.00
CA PHE A 395 6.11 16.73 -30.20
C PHE A 395 5.76 16.02 -28.86
N PRO A 396 4.75 16.44 -28.09
CA PRO A 396 4.33 15.71 -26.88
C PRO A 396 4.00 14.24 -27.10
N GLU A 397 3.49 13.86 -28.26
CA GLU A 397 3.12 12.47 -28.57
C GLU A 397 4.34 11.52 -28.61
N TYR A 398 5.53 12.07 -28.75
CA TYR A 398 6.80 11.34 -28.75
C TYR A 398 7.52 11.37 -27.40
N SER A 399 6.84 11.82 -26.32
CA SER A 399 7.41 11.84 -24.99
C SER A 399 8.05 10.49 -24.63
N ALA A 400 9.29 10.51 -24.17
CA ALA A 400 10.04 9.32 -23.78
C ALA A 400 10.63 9.55 -22.39
N LEU A 401 10.14 8.83 -21.40
CA LEU A 401 10.69 8.89 -20.03
C LEU A 401 11.99 8.07 -19.97
N PHE A 402 12.83 8.35 -18.98
CA PHE A 402 13.90 7.42 -18.61
C PHE A 402 13.31 6.13 -18.06
N ASP A 403 13.99 5.01 -18.27
CA ASP A 403 13.48 3.66 -17.95
C ASP A 403 13.17 3.49 -16.44
N ASP A 404 13.89 4.19 -15.57
CA ASP A 404 13.74 4.12 -14.11
C ASP A 404 12.75 5.15 -13.52
N THR A 405 12.18 6.03 -14.33
CA THR A 405 11.30 7.11 -13.84
C THR A 405 10.14 6.60 -13.02
N PHE A 406 9.33 5.67 -13.56
CA PHE A 406 8.14 5.20 -12.84
C PHE A 406 8.48 4.37 -11.60
N SER A 407 9.52 3.53 -11.67
CA SER A 407 9.94 2.72 -10.54
C SER A 407 10.43 3.58 -9.37
N VAL A 408 11.24 4.60 -9.67
CA VAL A 408 11.76 5.52 -8.65
C VAL A 408 10.64 6.38 -8.04
N LEU A 409 9.78 7.00 -8.86
CA LEU A 409 8.66 7.77 -8.33
C LEU A 409 7.72 6.92 -7.44
N THR A 410 7.49 5.67 -7.83
CA THR A 410 6.70 4.72 -7.04
C THR A 410 7.37 4.43 -5.69
N GLU A 411 8.66 4.15 -5.69
CA GLU A 411 9.42 3.87 -4.46
C GLU A 411 9.47 5.09 -3.53
N LEU A 412 9.67 6.30 -4.08
CA LEU A 412 9.64 7.54 -3.30
C LEU A 412 8.28 7.79 -2.64
N ARG A 413 7.19 7.49 -3.35
CA ARG A 413 5.83 7.53 -2.77
C ARG A 413 5.65 6.49 -1.67
N HIS A 414 6.17 5.28 -1.85
CA HIS A 414 6.14 4.24 -0.82
C HIS A 414 6.91 4.65 0.43
N LYS A 415 8.02 5.38 0.29
CA LYS A 415 8.77 5.98 1.42
C LYS A 415 8.06 7.18 2.07
N GLY A 416 6.88 7.59 1.58
CA GLY A 416 6.05 8.65 2.17
C GLY A 416 6.36 10.07 1.70
N TYR A 417 7.25 10.27 0.73
CA TYR A 417 7.55 11.60 0.19
C TYR A 417 6.39 12.17 -0.64
N LEU A 418 6.16 13.48 -0.51
CA LEU A 418 5.37 14.24 -1.46
C LEU A 418 6.20 14.48 -2.72
N LEU A 419 5.59 14.29 -3.89
CA LEU A 419 6.29 14.43 -5.16
C LEU A 419 5.71 15.58 -5.98
N GLY A 420 6.58 16.32 -6.65
CA GLY A 420 6.14 17.41 -7.53
C GLY A 420 7.03 17.57 -8.76
N ILE A 421 6.50 18.23 -9.77
CA ILE A 421 7.22 18.61 -10.99
C ILE A 421 7.18 20.13 -11.12
N ILE A 422 8.32 20.76 -11.43
CA ILE A 422 8.41 22.17 -11.83
C ILE A 422 9.14 22.22 -13.17
N THR A 423 8.45 22.57 -14.25
CA THR A 423 9.03 22.59 -15.58
C THR A 423 8.91 23.96 -16.25
N ASN A 424 9.98 24.39 -16.91
CA ASN A 424 9.96 25.60 -17.74
C ASN A 424 9.42 25.30 -19.14
N GLY A 425 8.57 26.17 -19.64
CA GLY A 425 8.10 26.12 -21.01
C GLY A 425 6.68 26.65 -21.23
N PRO A 426 6.23 26.74 -22.49
CA PRO A 426 4.87 27.15 -22.82
C PRO A 426 3.82 26.23 -22.22
N SER A 427 2.74 26.82 -21.67
CA SER A 427 1.66 26.10 -20.98
C SER A 427 1.13 24.92 -21.79
N VAL A 428 0.70 25.14 -23.02
CA VAL A 428 0.10 24.10 -23.89
C VAL A 428 1.07 22.93 -24.10
N LEU A 429 2.33 23.23 -24.41
CA LEU A 429 3.33 22.21 -24.73
C LEU A 429 3.66 21.34 -23.51
N GLN A 430 3.99 21.96 -22.37
CA GLN A 430 4.43 21.22 -21.18
C GLN A 430 3.28 20.46 -20.52
N ASN A 431 2.08 21.05 -20.43
CA ASN A 431 0.93 20.34 -19.89
C ASN A 431 0.59 19.10 -20.73
N ARG A 432 0.63 19.22 -22.07
CA ARG A 432 0.38 18.09 -22.96
C ARG A 432 1.45 17.00 -22.84
N LYS A 433 2.73 17.34 -22.69
CA LYS A 433 3.80 16.37 -22.38
C LYS A 433 3.54 15.61 -21.08
N LEU A 434 3.15 16.32 -20.01
CA LEU A 434 2.82 15.72 -18.72
C LEU A 434 1.61 14.78 -18.80
N ASP A 435 0.61 15.13 -19.62
CA ASP A 435 -0.58 14.29 -19.82
C ASP A 435 -0.23 13.01 -20.58
N VAL A 436 0.50 13.14 -21.70
CA VAL A 436 0.88 12.00 -22.55
C VAL A 436 1.89 11.08 -21.87
N SER A 437 2.80 11.64 -21.06
CA SER A 437 3.81 10.84 -20.32
C SER A 437 3.19 9.95 -19.24
N GLY A 438 1.96 10.21 -18.81
CA GLY A 438 1.31 9.46 -17.73
C GLY A 438 1.84 9.76 -16.32
N LEU A 439 2.60 10.84 -16.13
CA LEU A 439 3.23 11.17 -14.84
C LEU A 439 2.29 11.81 -13.81
N ARG A 440 1.18 12.44 -14.24
CA ARG A 440 0.29 13.14 -13.30
C ARG A 440 -0.22 12.31 -12.13
N PRO A 441 -0.60 11.03 -12.29
CA PRO A 441 -1.02 10.21 -11.16
C PRO A 441 0.10 9.90 -10.15
N PHE A 442 1.36 10.07 -10.55
CA PHE A 442 2.53 9.76 -9.72
C PHE A 442 3.02 10.95 -8.90
N VAL A 443 2.51 12.16 -9.13
CA VAL A 443 2.93 13.37 -8.42
C VAL A 443 1.75 14.06 -7.73
N ASP A 444 2.04 14.73 -6.62
CA ASP A 444 1.03 15.47 -5.84
C ASP A 444 0.77 16.86 -6.46
N ILE A 445 1.73 17.37 -7.25
CA ILE A 445 1.62 18.65 -7.96
C ILE A 445 2.49 18.66 -9.23
N ALA A 446 2.02 19.33 -10.27
CA ALA A 446 2.82 19.66 -11.44
C ALA A 446 2.64 21.16 -11.75
N VAL A 447 3.74 21.88 -11.81
CA VAL A 447 3.79 23.33 -12.04
C VAL A 447 4.51 23.62 -13.34
N VAL A 448 3.83 24.29 -14.25
CA VAL A 448 4.37 24.73 -15.55
C VAL A 448 4.59 26.22 -15.49
N SER A 449 5.79 26.70 -15.80
CA SER A 449 6.15 28.12 -15.73
C SER A 449 5.27 29.01 -16.60
N GLY A 450 4.81 28.49 -17.73
CA GLY A 450 3.88 29.22 -18.63
C GLY A 450 2.50 29.48 -18.01
N ASP A 451 2.07 28.66 -17.03
CA ASP A 451 0.82 28.88 -16.28
C ASP A 451 1.01 29.89 -15.14
N GLU A 452 2.22 29.93 -14.55
CA GLU A 452 2.54 30.74 -13.38
C GLU A 452 3.06 32.14 -13.72
N TRP A 453 3.45 32.39 -14.98
CA TRP A 453 4.13 33.61 -15.42
C TRP A 453 5.45 33.88 -14.69
N ILE A 454 6.04 32.83 -14.11
CA ILE A 454 7.31 32.81 -13.40
C ILE A 454 8.10 31.61 -13.87
N HIS A 455 9.40 31.83 -14.17
CA HIS A 455 10.26 30.79 -14.73
C HIS A 455 11.41 30.48 -13.77
N LYS A 456 11.86 29.24 -13.72
CA LYS A 456 13.15 28.88 -13.12
C LYS A 456 14.26 29.67 -13.85
N PRO A 457 15.23 30.28 -13.17
CA PRO A 457 15.65 30.06 -11.77
C PRO A 457 15.00 30.99 -10.72
N ASP A 458 13.92 31.71 -11.03
CA ASP A 458 13.26 32.54 -10.02
C ASP A 458 12.84 31.68 -8.81
N PRO A 459 13.34 31.98 -7.58
CA PRO A 459 13.06 31.19 -6.40
C PRO A 459 11.57 31.16 -6.02
N GLU A 460 10.78 32.09 -6.53
CA GLU A 460 9.37 32.19 -6.20
C GLU A 460 8.56 31.01 -6.75
N ILE A 461 8.91 30.45 -7.93
CA ILE A 461 8.20 29.27 -8.47
C ILE A 461 8.40 28.03 -7.57
N PHE A 462 9.59 27.86 -7.00
CA PHE A 462 9.90 26.80 -6.05
C PHE A 462 9.14 26.99 -4.73
N ARG A 463 9.14 28.22 -4.19
CA ARG A 463 8.44 28.56 -2.94
C ARG A 463 6.94 28.34 -3.05
N ARG A 464 6.31 28.78 -4.14
CA ARG A 464 4.87 28.55 -4.39
C ARG A 464 4.55 27.07 -4.49
N THR A 465 5.42 26.30 -5.13
CA THR A 465 5.23 24.85 -5.26
C THR A 465 5.30 24.18 -3.89
N ALA A 466 6.30 24.49 -3.07
CA ALA A 466 6.42 23.98 -1.70
C ALA A 466 5.21 24.37 -0.84
N ALA A 467 4.78 25.65 -0.92
CA ALA A 467 3.60 26.14 -0.18
C ALA A 467 2.31 25.41 -0.59
N ARG A 468 2.11 25.13 -1.87
CA ARG A 468 0.96 24.35 -2.36
C ARG A 468 0.98 22.88 -1.88
N LEU A 469 2.18 22.32 -1.66
CA LEU A 469 2.36 21.00 -1.02
C LEU A 469 2.21 21.04 0.49
N GLY A 470 2.13 22.23 1.10
CA GLY A 470 2.05 22.40 2.55
C GLY A 470 3.36 22.09 3.29
N VAL A 471 4.51 22.25 2.64
CA VAL A 471 5.84 21.99 3.20
C VAL A 471 6.74 23.22 3.13
N ALA A 472 7.71 23.33 4.06
CA ALA A 472 8.74 24.35 4.00
C ALA A 472 9.80 24.01 2.94
N CYS A 473 10.40 25.01 2.30
CA CYS A 473 11.44 24.78 1.28
C CYS A 473 12.64 23.97 1.82
N GLN A 474 13.02 24.18 3.09
CA GLN A 474 14.11 23.45 3.75
C GLN A 474 13.83 21.93 3.88
N SER A 475 12.55 21.55 3.83
CA SER A 475 12.11 20.15 3.83
C SER A 475 11.86 19.61 2.42
N CYS A 476 12.32 20.33 1.38
CA CYS A 476 12.23 19.92 -0.02
C CYS A 476 13.62 19.60 -0.58
N MET A 477 13.69 18.51 -1.33
CA MET A 477 14.78 18.23 -2.27
C MET A 477 14.31 18.60 -3.67
N TYR A 478 15.20 19.15 -4.49
CA TYR A 478 14.92 19.42 -5.90
C TYR A 478 15.93 18.71 -6.78
N VAL A 479 15.47 17.92 -7.74
CA VAL A 479 16.28 17.15 -8.68
C VAL A 479 16.13 17.75 -10.07
N GLY A 480 17.23 18.12 -10.71
CA GLY A 480 17.21 18.70 -12.05
C GLY A 480 18.56 18.67 -12.75
N ASP A 481 18.55 18.85 -14.07
CA ASP A 481 19.73 18.71 -14.94
C ASP A 481 20.40 20.04 -15.33
N HIS A 482 19.78 21.18 -14.96
CA HIS A 482 20.30 22.49 -15.37
C HIS A 482 20.94 23.24 -14.21
N PRO A 483 22.28 23.58 -14.30
CA PRO A 483 23.02 24.18 -13.18
C PRO A 483 22.43 25.50 -12.68
N VAL A 484 21.88 26.32 -13.56
CA VAL A 484 21.32 27.62 -13.18
C VAL A 484 19.82 27.50 -12.88
N ASN A 485 19.02 26.98 -13.82
CA ASN A 485 17.57 26.96 -13.66
C ASN A 485 17.13 26.10 -12.48
N ASP A 486 17.73 24.93 -12.32
CA ASP A 486 17.35 23.95 -11.32
C ASP A 486 18.15 24.13 -10.03
N ILE A 487 19.47 24.02 -10.15
CA ILE A 487 20.35 23.95 -8.99
C ILE A 487 20.42 25.30 -8.28
N GLN A 488 20.78 26.36 -8.98
CA GLN A 488 20.84 27.70 -8.39
C GLN A 488 19.47 28.20 -7.96
N GLY A 489 18.41 27.91 -8.77
CA GLY A 489 17.04 28.27 -8.43
C GLY A 489 16.56 27.61 -7.12
N ALA A 490 16.81 26.31 -6.96
CA ALA A 490 16.49 25.57 -5.75
C ALA A 490 17.27 26.06 -4.53
N LEU A 491 18.57 26.32 -4.67
CA LEU A 491 19.40 26.91 -3.60
C LEU A 491 18.86 28.27 -3.14
N ASN A 492 18.51 29.16 -4.08
CA ASN A 492 17.96 30.49 -3.79
C ASN A 492 16.58 30.41 -3.12
N ALA A 493 15.85 29.32 -3.32
CA ALA A 493 14.58 29.04 -2.64
C ALA A 493 14.77 28.42 -1.25
N GLY A 494 15.98 27.97 -0.90
CA GLY A 494 16.29 27.29 0.36
C GLY A 494 15.96 25.78 0.33
N MET A 495 15.92 25.15 -0.85
CA MET A 495 15.78 23.72 -1.03
C MET A 495 17.13 23.03 -1.10
N ARG A 496 17.16 21.71 -0.89
CA ARG A 496 18.34 20.86 -1.10
C ARG A 496 18.40 20.40 -2.56
N PRO A 497 19.34 20.92 -3.40
CA PRO A 497 19.43 20.50 -4.80
C PRO A 497 20.18 19.17 -4.94
N VAL A 498 19.79 18.43 -5.98
CA VAL A 498 20.51 17.25 -6.52
C VAL A 498 20.64 17.46 -8.02
N TYR A 499 21.86 17.43 -8.52
CA TYR A 499 22.14 17.56 -9.95
C TYR A 499 22.10 16.20 -10.61
N ILE A 500 21.23 16.02 -11.60
CA ILE A 500 21.21 14.80 -12.41
C ILE A 500 21.97 15.01 -13.72
N ASN A 501 23.04 14.25 -13.92
CA ASN A 501 23.89 14.30 -15.09
C ASN A 501 23.74 13.03 -15.94
N ALA A 502 22.52 12.79 -16.42
CA ALA A 502 22.17 11.57 -17.19
C ALA A 502 22.98 11.39 -18.48
N TYR A 503 23.54 12.46 -19.02
CA TYR A 503 24.29 12.44 -20.29
C TYR A 503 25.81 12.55 -20.11
N GLY A 504 26.33 12.59 -18.88
CA GLY A 504 27.78 12.71 -18.61
C GLY A 504 28.38 14.03 -19.12
N ARG A 505 27.65 15.15 -19.00
CA ARG A 505 28.14 16.48 -19.37
C ARG A 505 29.30 16.88 -18.46
N ASP A 506 30.29 17.58 -19.00
CA ASP A 506 31.43 18.12 -18.22
C ASP A 506 31.01 19.42 -17.50
N ILE A 507 29.98 19.31 -16.68
CA ILE A 507 29.42 20.39 -15.85
C ILE A 507 29.15 19.81 -14.47
N HIS A 508 29.85 20.33 -13.46
CA HIS A 508 29.77 19.83 -12.08
C HIS A 508 29.50 21.01 -11.13
N PRO A 509 28.25 21.27 -10.71
CA PRO A 509 27.96 22.32 -9.75
C PRO A 509 28.68 22.09 -8.41
N GLU A 510 29.35 23.11 -7.91
CA GLU A 510 30.12 23.02 -6.67
C GLU A 510 29.21 22.75 -5.45
N ASN A 511 29.64 21.87 -4.57
CA ASN A 511 28.95 21.52 -3.31
C ASN A 511 27.52 20.98 -3.48
N VAL A 512 27.21 20.34 -4.63
CA VAL A 512 25.92 19.73 -4.92
C VAL A 512 26.11 18.24 -5.17
N THR A 513 25.21 17.45 -4.60
CA THR A 513 25.20 16.00 -4.88
C THR A 513 24.86 15.76 -6.35
N GLU A 514 25.73 15.04 -7.07
CA GLU A 514 25.52 14.63 -8.46
C GLU A 514 25.08 13.16 -8.52
N ILE A 515 24.10 12.87 -9.35
CA ILE A 515 23.65 11.51 -9.70
C ILE A 515 23.62 11.36 -11.22
N ARG A 516 23.70 10.13 -11.73
CA ARG A 516 23.66 9.83 -13.16
C ARG A 516 22.37 9.17 -13.61
N SER A 517 21.60 8.64 -12.67
CA SER A 517 20.28 8.06 -12.90
C SER A 517 19.35 8.40 -11.73
N LEU A 518 18.05 8.30 -11.94
CA LEU A 518 17.07 8.49 -10.88
C LEU A 518 17.18 7.40 -9.81
N THR A 519 17.61 6.19 -10.18
CA THR A 519 17.82 5.08 -9.23
C THR A 519 18.82 5.46 -8.15
N GLU A 520 19.92 6.18 -8.48
CA GLU A 520 20.91 6.64 -7.51
C GLU A 520 20.34 7.62 -6.46
N LEU A 521 19.22 8.26 -6.77
CA LEU A 521 18.52 9.11 -5.79
C LEU A 521 18.06 8.32 -4.56
N LEU A 522 17.71 7.04 -4.73
CA LEU A 522 17.25 6.17 -3.65
C LEU A 522 18.34 5.86 -2.61
N ASP A 523 19.61 6.01 -3.00
CA ASP A 523 20.78 5.73 -2.15
C ASP A 523 21.16 6.94 -1.27
N ILE A 524 20.63 8.13 -1.56
CA ILE A 524 21.00 9.38 -0.89
C ILE A 524 19.89 10.01 -0.03
N ILE A 525 18.73 9.31 0.06
CA ILE A 525 17.53 9.77 0.80
C ILE A 525 17.15 8.84 1.93
#